data_6cc0f24020129b11d27133a388dd8187
#
_entry.id   6cc0f24020129b11d27133a388dd8187
#
_cell.length_a   1.000
_cell.length_b   1.000
_cell.length_c   1.000
_cell.angle_alpha   90.00
_cell.angle_beta   90.00
_cell.angle_gamma   90.00
#
_symmetry.space_group_name_H-M   'P 1'
#
loop_
_entity.id
_entity.type
_entity.pdbx_description
1 polymer ?
#
loop_
_entity_poly.entity_id
_entity_poly.type
_entity_poly.pdbx_seq_one_letter_code
_entity_poly.pdbx_strand_id
1 'polypeptide(L)'
;KPTVRQTQELAKYYHRPFGVFFLPQPPLIPPLAADYRRLPGVRPGVESPEFRLALRVMLQRRELAVQLHEELGFTIPEFRTAAHMSGGPTQVGQRLREVLGVTIEQQMGWRDEWQAWREWRSAVEQAGVLVFQFPKVPLEQTRGVSVLDFPLPAVGINSKESSPGARIYSLLHELVHIALALGKEETVALREPRSDTQWMEVERFAEEAASEAIIPQSALEQQLRGITVARDGWDVG
;
A
#
# COMPACT_ATOMS: atom_id res chain seq x y z
N LYS A 1 -7.88 2.65 41.73
CA LYS A 1 -8.79 2.40 40.59
C LYS A 1 -8.93 3.70 39.80
N PRO A 2 -8.92 3.67 38.46
CA PRO A 2 -9.12 4.87 37.66
C PRO A 2 -10.52 5.43 37.86
N THR A 3 -10.65 6.74 37.78
CA THR A 3 -11.96 7.41 37.76
C THR A 3 -12.68 7.18 36.42
N VAL A 4 -13.98 7.39 36.38
CA VAL A 4 -14.77 7.31 35.15
C VAL A 4 -14.20 8.21 34.06
N ARG A 5 -13.79 9.44 34.37
CA ARG A 5 -13.19 10.39 33.45
C ARG A 5 -11.86 9.86 32.89
N GLN A 6 -10.97 9.34 33.74
CA GLN A 6 -9.71 8.74 33.31
C GLN A 6 -9.95 7.53 32.39
N THR A 7 -10.93 6.69 32.70
CA THR A 7 -11.30 5.54 31.88
C THR A 7 -11.86 6.00 30.51
N GLN A 8 -12.64 7.08 30.47
CA GLN A 8 -13.11 7.65 29.22
C GLN A 8 -11.97 8.22 28.38
N GLU A 9 -10.98 8.87 28.99
CA GLU A 9 -9.79 9.39 28.30
C GLU A 9 -8.95 8.22 27.75
N LEU A 10 -8.76 7.14 28.51
CA LEU A 10 -8.10 5.92 28.03
C LEU A 10 -8.87 5.30 26.86
N ALA A 11 -10.21 5.21 26.95
CA ALA A 11 -11.02 4.68 25.87
C ALA A 11 -10.85 5.47 24.57
N LYS A 12 -10.82 6.80 24.66
CA LYS A 12 -10.54 7.69 23.51
C LYS A 12 -9.12 7.49 22.98
N TYR A 13 -8.14 7.48 23.85
CA TYR A 13 -6.72 7.35 23.47
C TYR A 13 -6.45 6.02 22.76
N TYR A 14 -6.98 4.91 23.27
CA TYR A 14 -6.80 3.58 22.67
C TYR A 14 -7.84 3.25 21.60
N HIS A 15 -8.73 4.17 21.26
CA HIS A 15 -9.83 3.96 20.31
C HIS A 15 -10.62 2.66 20.62
N ARG A 16 -11.02 2.52 21.89
CA ARG A 16 -11.79 1.37 22.38
C ARG A 16 -13.13 1.81 22.92
N PRO A 17 -14.19 0.99 22.77
CA PRO A 17 -15.44 1.25 23.46
C PRO A 17 -15.22 1.34 24.98
N PHE A 18 -15.84 2.34 25.62
CA PHE A 18 -15.72 2.57 27.06
C PHE A 18 -16.03 1.31 27.89
N GLY A 19 -17.03 0.51 27.48
CA GLY A 19 -17.44 -0.72 28.15
C GLY A 19 -16.33 -1.79 28.24
N VAL A 20 -15.35 -1.77 27.33
CA VAL A 20 -14.23 -2.75 27.32
C VAL A 20 -13.41 -2.68 28.62
N PHE A 21 -13.32 -1.50 29.23
CA PHE A 21 -12.55 -1.29 30.46
C PHE A 21 -13.25 -1.83 31.73
N PHE A 22 -14.47 -2.32 31.60
CA PHE A 22 -15.23 -2.95 32.68
C PHE A 22 -15.39 -4.45 32.52
N LEU A 23 -14.81 -5.04 31.48
CA LEU A 23 -14.81 -6.48 31.31
C LEU A 23 -13.94 -7.14 32.39
N PRO A 24 -14.35 -8.31 32.92
CA PRO A 24 -13.58 -9.07 33.91
C PRO A 24 -12.20 -9.47 33.42
N GLN A 25 -12.06 -9.69 32.10
CA GLN A 25 -10.81 -10.00 31.42
C GLN A 25 -10.71 -9.16 30.15
N PRO A 26 -9.49 -8.79 29.73
CA PRO A 26 -9.29 -8.14 28.45
C PRO A 26 -9.89 -8.98 27.31
N PRO A 27 -10.56 -8.39 26.32
CA PRO A 27 -11.03 -9.13 25.16
C PRO A 27 -9.83 -9.78 24.44
N LEU A 28 -10.00 -11.02 24.01
CA LEU A 28 -9.04 -11.66 23.11
C LEU A 28 -9.08 -10.88 21.79
N ILE A 29 -8.08 -10.05 21.59
CA ILE A 29 -7.92 -9.32 20.34
C ILE A 29 -6.86 -10.09 19.58
N PRO A 30 -7.19 -10.62 18.39
CA PRO A 30 -6.16 -11.18 17.52
C PRO A 30 -5.04 -10.15 17.34
N PRO A 31 -3.77 -10.55 17.38
CA PRO A 31 -2.70 -9.61 17.09
C PRO A 31 -2.96 -9.02 15.70
N LEU A 32 -3.05 -7.70 15.61
CA LEU A 32 -3.19 -6.95 14.35
C LEU A 32 -2.12 -7.29 13.33
N ALA A 33 -1.17 -8.00 13.75
CA ALA A 33 0.13 -8.08 13.18
C ALA A 33 0.34 -9.27 12.24
N ALA A 34 -0.65 -10.15 12.07
CA ALA A 34 -0.45 -11.32 11.21
C ALA A 34 -0.46 -10.99 9.72
N ASP A 35 -1.16 -9.93 9.31
CA ASP A 35 -1.59 -9.77 7.93
C ASP A 35 -1.15 -8.45 7.26
N TYR A 36 -0.32 -7.63 7.90
CA TYR A 36 0.24 -6.43 7.27
C TYR A 36 1.77 -6.40 7.34
N ARG A 37 2.35 -5.79 6.32
CA ARG A 37 3.78 -5.58 6.21
C ARG A 37 4.23 -4.40 7.06
N ARG A 38 5.38 -4.52 7.69
CA ARG A 38 6.01 -3.47 8.48
C ARG A 38 7.12 -2.80 7.72
N LEU A 39 7.29 -1.51 7.96
CA LEU A 39 8.46 -0.80 7.49
C LEU A 39 9.74 -1.36 8.13
N PRO A 40 10.87 -1.39 7.40
CA PRO A 40 12.17 -1.76 7.95
C PRO A 40 12.49 -0.95 9.20
N GLY A 41 13.01 -1.61 10.24
CA GLY A 41 13.39 -0.95 11.49
C GLY A 41 12.25 -0.64 12.47
N VAL A 42 10.99 -0.84 12.12
CA VAL A 42 9.85 -0.66 13.03
C VAL A 42 9.71 -1.91 13.92
N ARG A 43 9.92 -1.75 15.22
CA ARG A 43 9.74 -2.84 16.18
C ARG A 43 8.26 -3.18 16.36
N PRO A 44 7.91 -4.48 16.49
CA PRO A 44 6.55 -4.89 16.84
C PRO A 44 6.06 -4.20 18.13
N GLY A 45 4.83 -3.66 18.06
CA GLY A 45 4.21 -3.06 19.25
C GLY A 45 4.48 -1.58 19.46
N VAL A 46 5.26 -0.94 18.59
CA VAL A 46 5.59 0.51 18.65
C VAL A 46 4.65 1.36 17.78
N GLU A 47 3.71 0.72 17.05
CA GLU A 47 2.77 1.43 16.20
C GLU A 47 1.89 2.38 17.01
N SER A 48 1.63 3.58 16.47
CA SER A 48 0.73 4.55 17.10
C SER A 48 -0.70 3.99 17.22
N PRO A 49 -1.49 4.44 18.20
CA PRO A 49 -2.91 4.07 18.31
C PRO A 49 -3.70 4.39 17.04
N GLU A 50 -3.35 5.50 16.36
CA GLU A 50 -3.95 5.93 15.10
C GLU A 50 -3.69 4.93 13.98
N PHE A 51 -2.46 4.46 13.85
CA PHE A 51 -2.11 3.47 12.83
C PHE A 51 -2.79 2.12 13.10
N ARG A 52 -2.79 1.67 14.36
CA ARG A 52 -3.53 0.46 14.76
C ARG A 52 -5.03 0.56 14.49
N LEU A 53 -5.62 1.75 14.67
CA LEU A 53 -7.01 2.00 14.31
C LEU A 53 -7.20 1.92 12.80
N ALA A 54 -6.34 2.58 12.02
CA ALA A 54 -6.39 2.56 10.57
C ALA A 54 -6.36 1.12 10.02
N LEU A 55 -5.41 0.30 10.48
CA LEU A 55 -5.32 -1.11 10.10
C LEU A 55 -6.59 -1.90 10.43
N ARG A 56 -7.11 -1.76 11.66
CA ARG A 56 -8.35 -2.44 12.04
C ARG A 56 -9.52 -2.07 11.13
N VAL A 57 -9.65 -0.80 10.82
CA VAL A 57 -10.72 -0.32 9.92
C VAL A 57 -10.54 -0.88 8.52
N MET A 58 -9.30 -0.96 8.02
CA MET A 58 -9.01 -1.56 6.72
C MET A 58 -9.37 -3.05 6.71
N LEU A 59 -8.91 -3.82 7.70
CA LEU A 59 -9.22 -5.25 7.81
C LEU A 59 -10.72 -5.50 7.91
N GLN A 60 -11.44 -4.74 8.72
CA GLN A 60 -12.90 -4.85 8.83
C GLN A 60 -13.62 -4.54 7.52
N ARG A 61 -13.18 -3.50 6.79
CA ARG A 61 -13.77 -3.16 5.48
C ARG A 61 -13.46 -4.19 4.42
N ARG A 62 -12.24 -4.74 4.45
CA ARG A 62 -11.87 -5.85 3.57
C ARG A 62 -12.76 -7.07 3.82
N GLU A 63 -12.88 -7.48 5.09
CA GLU A 63 -13.73 -8.61 5.47
C GLU A 63 -15.19 -8.39 5.04
N LEU A 64 -15.72 -7.19 5.28
CA LEU A 64 -17.04 -6.83 4.82
C LEU A 64 -17.18 -6.90 3.28
N ALA A 65 -16.14 -6.49 2.54
CA ALA A 65 -16.15 -6.59 1.08
C ALA A 65 -16.20 -8.05 0.61
N VAL A 66 -15.43 -8.94 1.23
CA VAL A 66 -15.49 -10.39 0.93
C VAL A 66 -16.88 -10.95 1.21
N GLN A 67 -17.42 -10.69 2.40
CA GLN A 67 -18.76 -11.16 2.79
C GLN A 67 -19.85 -10.64 1.84
N LEU A 68 -19.80 -9.37 1.44
CA LEU A 68 -20.77 -8.81 0.51
C LEU A 68 -20.70 -9.46 -0.88
N HIS A 69 -19.51 -9.78 -1.39
CA HIS A 69 -19.38 -10.50 -2.64
C HIS A 69 -20.02 -11.90 -2.54
N GLU A 70 -19.75 -12.61 -1.45
CA GLU A 70 -20.33 -13.94 -1.21
C GLU A 70 -21.86 -13.89 -1.08
N GLU A 71 -22.40 -12.98 -0.27
CA GLU A 71 -23.85 -12.83 -0.03
C GLU A 71 -24.61 -12.41 -1.29
N LEU A 72 -24.02 -11.55 -2.12
CA LEU A 72 -24.63 -11.08 -3.36
C LEU A 72 -24.36 -12.01 -4.57
N GLY A 73 -23.59 -13.05 -4.38
CA GLY A 73 -23.22 -13.99 -5.44
C GLY A 73 -22.31 -13.39 -6.52
N PHE A 74 -21.56 -12.33 -6.18
CA PHE A 74 -20.60 -11.73 -7.09
C PHE A 74 -19.28 -12.50 -7.04
N THR A 75 -18.63 -12.63 -8.19
CA THR A 75 -17.26 -13.14 -8.24
C THR A 75 -16.31 -12.13 -7.60
N ILE A 76 -15.52 -12.58 -6.64
CA ILE A 76 -14.47 -11.74 -6.05
C ILE A 76 -13.39 -11.52 -7.11
N PRO A 77 -13.06 -10.27 -7.46
CA PRO A 77 -11.91 -9.99 -8.32
C PRO A 77 -10.63 -10.51 -7.66
N GLU A 78 -9.80 -11.21 -8.41
CA GLU A 78 -8.61 -11.85 -7.89
C GLU A 78 -7.36 -11.25 -8.54
N PHE A 79 -6.51 -10.64 -7.75
CA PHE A 79 -5.20 -10.20 -8.20
C PHE A 79 -4.29 -11.43 -8.36
N ARG A 80 -3.85 -11.69 -9.60
CA ARG A 80 -3.12 -12.93 -9.96
C ARG A 80 -1.68 -12.70 -10.40
N THR A 81 -1.20 -11.46 -10.34
CA THR A 81 0.15 -11.13 -10.82
C THR A 81 1.17 -11.43 -9.74
N ALA A 82 1.80 -12.59 -9.84
CA ALA A 82 2.95 -12.92 -9.01
C ALA A 82 4.22 -12.25 -9.55
N ALA A 83 5.08 -11.80 -8.65
CA ALA A 83 6.39 -11.26 -8.96
C ALA A 83 7.49 -12.06 -8.23
N HIS A 84 8.66 -12.14 -8.85
CA HIS A 84 9.86 -12.75 -8.29
C HIS A 84 11.03 -11.79 -8.41
N MET A 85 11.83 -11.66 -7.35
CA MET A 85 12.99 -10.77 -7.33
C MET A 85 14.02 -11.15 -8.41
N SER A 86 14.10 -12.43 -8.76
CA SER A 86 14.98 -12.93 -9.83
C SER A 86 14.64 -12.40 -11.23
N GLY A 87 13.40 -11.93 -11.45
CA GLY A 87 12.99 -11.32 -12.73
C GLY A 87 13.50 -9.88 -12.90
N GLY A 88 13.99 -9.27 -11.84
CA GLY A 88 14.43 -7.87 -11.82
C GLY A 88 13.28 -6.86 -11.71
N PRO A 89 13.56 -5.69 -11.12
CA PRO A 89 12.51 -4.68 -10.83
C PRO A 89 11.91 -4.09 -12.11
N THR A 90 12.70 -3.88 -13.15
CA THR A 90 12.22 -3.36 -14.44
C THR A 90 11.15 -4.25 -15.05
N GLN A 91 11.39 -5.56 -15.13
CA GLN A 91 10.41 -6.49 -15.68
C GLN A 91 9.13 -6.53 -14.86
N VAL A 92 9.26 -6.50 -13.53
CA VAL A 92 8.10 -6.48 -12.61
C VAL A 92 7.30 -5.20 -12.78
N GLY A 93 7.95 -4.04 -12.84
CA GLY A 93 7.28 -2.75 -13.05
C GLY A 93 6.51 -2.69 -14.38
N GLN A 94 7.13 -3.13 -15.47
CA GLN A 94 6.49 -3.21 -16.78
C GLN A 94 5.30 -4.17 -16.78
N ARG A 95 5.46 -5.34 -16.17
CA ARG A 95 4.38 -6.31 -16.07
C ARG A 95 3.20 -5.80 -15.25
N LEU A 96 3.43 -5.12 -14.14
CA LEU A 96 2.37 -4.51 -13.35
C LEU A 96 1.63 -3.45 -14.17
N ARG A 97 2.36 -2.59 -14.90
CA ARG A 97 1.74 -1.58 -15.77
C ARG A 97 0.87 -2.21 -16.87
N GLU A 98 1.34 -3.29 -17.50
CA GLU A 98 0.55 -4.04 -18.49
C GLU A 98 -0.75 -4.59 -17.89
N VAL A 99 -0.67 -5.25 -16.73
CA VAL A 99 -1.83 -5.83 -16.05
C VAL A 99 -2.84 -4.77 -15.62
N LEU A 100 -2.36 -3.60 -15.20
CA LEU A 100 -3.19 -2.46 -14.84
C LEU A 100 -3.78 -1.76 -16.09
N GLY A 101 -3.31 -2.08 -17.29
CA GLY A 101 -3.82 -1.52 -18.55
C GLY A 101 -3.58 -0.02 -18.71
N VAL A 102 -2.60 0.56 -18.00
CA VAL A 102 -2.29 1.99 -18.10
C VAL A 102 -1.20 2.21 -19.14
N THR A 103 -1.54 2.77 -20.29
CA THR A 103 -0.54 3.08 -21.33
C THR A 103 0.12 4.44 -21.11
N ILE A 104 1.26 4.67 -21.76
CA ILE A 104 1.96 5.96 -21.69
C ILE A 104 1.10 7.05 -22.32
N GLU A 105 0.44 6.77 -23.44
CA GLU A 105 -0.42 7.70 -24.17
C GLU A 105 -1.60 8.14 -23.28
N GLN A 106 -2.23 7.20 -22.58
CA GLN A 106 -3.30 7.52 -21.62
C GLN A 106 -2.77 8.41 -20.49
N GLN A 107 -1.63 8.03 -19.90
CA GLN A 107 -1.03 8.78 -18.82
C GLN A 107 -0.67 10.21 -19.21
N MET A 108 -0.08 10.41 -20.39
CA MET A 108 0.28 11.72 -20.91
C MET A 108 -0.95 12.57 -21.29
N GLY A 109 -2.09 11.93 -21.56
CA GLY A 109 -3.36 12.60 -21.85
C GLY A 109 -4.17 13.04 -20.61
N TRP A 110 -3.75 12.68 -19.41
CA TRP A 110 -4.48 13.08 -18.20
C TRP A 110 -4.35 14.58 -17.93
N ARG A 111 -5.46 15.20 -17.55
CA ARG A 111 -5.59 16.65 -17.36
C ARG A 111 -4.77 17.19 -16.21
N ASP A 112 -4.70 16.43 -15.10
CA ASP A 112 -4.07 16.83 -13.86
C ASP A 112 -3.64 15.62 -13.03
N GLU A 113 -2.80 15.87 -12.02
CA GLU A 113 -2.28 14.82 -11.13
C GLU A 113 -3.39 14.12 -10.30
N TRP A 114 -4.52 14.79 -10.02
CA TRP A 114 -5.65 14.18 -9.33
C TRP A 114 -6.42 13.23 -10.24
N GLN A 115 -6.50 13.51 -11.53
CA GLN A 115 -6.98 12.54 -12.49
C GLN A 115 -6.05 11.34 -12.54
N ALA A 116 -4.75 11.55 -12.63
CA ALA A 116 -3.75 10.47 -12.59
C ALA A 116 -3.94 9.57 -11.36
N TRP A 117 -4.09 10.16 -10.16
CA TRP A 117 -4.38 9.41 -8.94
C TRP A 117 -5.64 8.55 -9.04
N ARG A 118 -6.75 9.11 -9.57
CA ARG A 118 -8.01 8.38 -9.71
C ARG A 118 -7.89 7.22 -10.70
N GLU A 119 -7.22 7.45 -11.83
CA GLU A 119 -7.05 6.41 -12.86
C GLU A 119 -6.16 5.26 -12.38
N TRP A 120 -5.01 5.56 -11.76
CA TRP A 120 -4.15 4.53 -11.18
C TRP A 120 -4.86 3.75 -10.07
N ARG A 121 -5.57 4.45 -9.20
CA ARG A 121 -6.37 3.80 -8.15
C ARG A 121 -7.42 2.87 -8.75
N SER A 122 -8.18 3.36 -9.73
CA SER A 122 -9.22 2.57 -10.40
C SER A 122 -8.63 1.33 -11.08
N ALA A 123 -7.48 1.46 -11.74
CA ALA A 123 -6.79 0.33 -12.37
C ALA A 123 -6.39 -0.74 -11.34
N VAL A 124 -5.86 -0.35 -10.19
CA VAL A 124 -5.51 -1.26 -9.10
C VAL A 124 -6.76 -1.94 -8.51
N GLU A 125 -7.84 -1.19 -8.30
CA GLU A 125 -9.11 -1.74 -7.80
C GLU A 125 -9.73 -2.73 -8.82
N GLN A 126 -9.68 -2.44 -10.11
CA GLN A 126 -10.14 -3.35 -11.17
C GLN A 126 -9.28 -4.62 -11.27
N ALA A 127 -8.02 -4.53 -10.94
CA ALA A 127 -7.13 -5.69 -10.89
C ALA A 127 -7.36 -6.61 -9.66
N GLY A 128 -8.28 -6.25 -8.76
CA GLY A 128 -8.66 -7.07 -7.60
C GLY A 128 -7.90 -6.75 -6.31
N VAL A 129 -7.47 -5.50 -6.13
CA VAL A 129 -6.85 -5.01 -4.89
C VAL A 129 -7.67 -3.87 -4.32
N LEU A 130 -8.10 -3.95 -3.07
CA LEU A 130 -8.83 -2.85 -2.43
C LEU A 130 -7.89 -1.70 -2.10
N VAL A 131 -8.32 -0.46 -2.37
CA VAL A 131 -7.53 0.73 -2.07
C VAL A 131 -8.24 1.60 -1.05
N PHE A 132 -7.65 1.70 0.13
CA PHE A 132 -8.13 2.54 1.23
C PHE A 132 -7.26 3.77 1.44
N GLN A 133 -7.81 4.77 2.08
CA GLN A 133 -7.06 5.90 2.60
C GLN A 133 -7.28 6.00 4.11
N PHE A 134 -6.22 6.28 4.84
CA PHE A 134 -6.28 6.46 6.29
C PHE A 134 -5.69 7.82 6.71
N PRO A 135 -6.41 8.57 7.55
CA PRO A 135 -5.97 9.86 8.06
C PRO A 135 -5.21 9.71 9.38
N LYS A 136 -4.62 10.82 9.84
CA LYS A 136 -4.09 11.03 11.20
C LYS A 136 -2.78 10.33 11.55
N VAL A 137 -2.34 9.35 10.79
CA VAL A 137 -1.04 8.71 10.99
C VAL A 137 0.08 9.65 10.55
N PRO A 138 1.17 9.83 11.32
CA PRO A 138 2.33 10.59 10.86
C PRO A 138 2.97 9.97 9.62
N LEU A 139 3.43 10.81 8.67
CA LEU A 139 4.07 10.32 7.43
C LEU A 139 5.39 9.61 7.70
N GLU A 140 6.07 10.00 8.78
CA GLU A 140 7.32 9.40 9.25
C GLU A 140 7.10 7.96 9.73
N GLN A 141 5.87 7.61 10.09
CA GLN A 141 5.53 6.25 10.50
C GLN A 141 5.23 5.37 9.30
N THR A 142 4.42 5.84 8.36
CA THR A 142 4.15 5.14 7.10
C THR A 142 3.47 6.03 6.08
N ARG A 143 3.79 5.84 4.81
CA ARG A 143 3.11 6.44 3.65
C ARG A 143 2.06 5.51 3.07
N GLY A 144 2.33 4.22 3.09
CA GLY A 144 1.44 3.15 2.63
C GLY A 144 1.53 1.92 3.51
N VAL A 145 0.63 0.98 3.30
CA VAL A 145 0.63 -0.33 3.94
C VAL A 145 -0.12 -1.33 3.06
N SER A 146 0.42 -2.52 2.89
CA SER A 146 -0.24 -3.64 2.22
C SER A 146 -0.78 -4.66 3.22
N VAL A 147 -1.99 -5.15 2.94
CA VAL A 147 -2.62 -6.29 3.61
C VAL A 147 -2.57 -7.47 2.65
N LEU A 148 -1.77 -8.48 3.02
CA LEU A 148 -1.42 -9.63 2.18
C LEU A 148 -2.40 -10.81 2.37
N ASP A 149 -3.67 -10.52 2.59
CA ASP A 149 -4.70 -11.53 2.82
C ASP A 149 -5.53 -11.73 1.54
N PHE A 150 -5.43 -12.92 0.96
CA PHE A 150 -6.08 -13.30 -0.29
C PHE A 150 -7.41 -14.01 -0.03
N PRO A 151 -8.41 -13.96 -0.95
CA PRO A 151 -8.28 -13.56 -2.36
C PRO A 151 -8.31 -12.05 -2.63
N LEU A 152 -8.70 -11.19 -1.73
CA LEU A 152 -8.88 -9.76 -1.94
C LEU A 152 -7.89 -8.95 -1.09
N PRO A 153 -6.62 -8.84 -1.50
CA PRO A 153 -5.64 -8.05 -0.78
C PRO A 153 -5.99 -6.56 -0.79
N ALA A 154 -5.37 -5.79 0.09
CA ALA A 154 -5.67 -4.38 0.20
C ALA A 154 -4.42 -3.52 0.35
N VAL A 155 -4.49 -2.30 -0.17
CA VAL A 155 -3.50 -1.24 0.04
C VAL A 155 -4.15 -0.09 0.78
N GLY A 156 -3.47 0.42 1.80
CA GLY A 156 -3.83 1.66 2.48
C GLY A 156 -2.83 2.75 2.15
N ILE A 157 -3.32 3.95 1.82
CA ILE A 157 -2.48 5.13 1.56
C ILE A 157 -2.75 6.19 2.62
N ASN A 158 -1.68 6.74 3.15
CA ASN A 158 -1.79 7.81 4.13
C ASN A 158 -2.30 9.10 3.47
N SER A 159 -3.47 9.56 3.91
CA SER A 159 -4.10 10.76 3.33
C SER A 159 -3.40 12.08 3.69
N LYS A 160 -2.44 12.06 4.62
CA LYS A 160 -1.55 13.21 4.86
C LYS A 160 -0.55 13.46 3.74
N GLU A 161 -0.30 12.45 2.90
CA GLU A 161 0.45 12.66 1.67
C GLU A 161 -0.34 13.60 0.76
N SER A 162 0.16 14.82 0.58
CA SER A 162 -0.54 15.87 -0.16
C SER A 162 -0.39 15.74 -1.68
N SER A 163 0.75 15.23 -2.13
CA SER A 163 1.06 15.05 -3.55
C SER A 163 0.34 13.84 -4.14
N PRO A 164 -0.47 14.00 -5.18
CA PRO A 164 -1.07 12.88 -5.91
C PRO A 164 -0.01 11.94 -6.50
N GLY A 165 1.09 12.47 -7.03
CA GLY A 165 2.21 11.68 -7.53
C GLY A 165 2.84 10.79 -6.46
N ALA A 166 3.06 11.32 -5.24
CA ALA A 166 3.57 10.53 -4.13
C ALA A 166 2.58 9.45 -3.67
N ARG A 167 1.26 9.72 -3.75
CA ARG A 167 0.22 8.69 -3.49
C ARG A 167 0.25 7.57 -4.52
N ILE A 168 0.42 7.90 -5.80
CA ILE A 168 0.55 6.91 -6.88
C ILE A 168 1.78 6.06 -6.64
N TYR A 169 2.91 6.69 -6.33
CA TYR A 169 4.14 5.98 -6.02
C TYR A 169 3.95 5.00 -4.86
N SER A 170 3.39 5.46 -3.73
CA SER A 170 3.11 4.60 -2.58
C SER A 170 2.13 3.47 -2.93
N LEU A 171 1.09 3.74 -3.75
CA LEU A 171 0.14 2.72 -4.19
C LEU A 171 0.81 1.61 -4.99
N LEU A 172 1.65 1.96 -5.95
CA LEU A 172 2.34 0.97 -6.79
C LEU A 172 3.45 0.26 -6.04
N HIS A 173 4.12 0.94 -5.12
CA HIS A 173 5.09 0.32 -4.20
C HIS A 173 4.44 -0.78 -3.35
N GLU A 174 3.31 -0.49 -2.72
CA GLU A 174 2.56 -1.51 -1.96
C GLU A 174 1.99 -2.63 -2.85
N LEU A 175 1.65 -2.32 -4.10
CA LEU A 175 1.22 -3.34 -5.07
C LEU A 175 2.35 -4.30 -5.44
N VAL A 176 3.59 -3.83 -5.55
CA VAL A 176 4.77 -4.69 -5.75
C VAL A 176 4.91 -5.69 -4.60
N HIS A 177 4.71 -5.26 -3.36
CA HIS A 177 4.75 -6.18 -2.21
C HIS A 177 3.65 -7.25 -2.27
N ILE A 178 2.44 -6.89 -2.70
CA ILE A 178 1.37 -7.87 -2.92
C ILE A 178 1.79 -8.88 -4.01
N ALA A 179 2.39 -8.40 -5.10
CA ALA A 179 2.86 -9.27 -6.17
C ALA A 179 3.99 -10.20 -5.72
N LEU A 180 4.95 -9.72 -4.92
CA LEU A 180 6.02 -10.52 -4.33
C LEU A 180 5.47 -11.56 -3.35
N ALA A 181 4.45 -11.22 -2.57
CA ALA A 181 3.79 -12.16 -1.66
C ALA A 181 3.10 -13.29 -2.43
N LEU A 182 2.46 -13.00 -3.56
CA LEU A 182 1.91 -14.02 -4.46
C LEU A 182 3.01 -14.90 -5.06
N GLY A 183 4.16 -14.34 -5.37
CA GLY A 183 5.35 -15.06 -5.81
C GLY A 183 6.05 -15.87 -4.70
N LYS A 184 5.56 -15.79 -3.46
CA LYS A 184 6.17 -16.41 -2.26
C LYS A 184 7.57 -15.89 -1.93
N GLU A 185 7.92 -14.71 -2.45
CA GLU A 185 9.17 -14.00 -2.15
C GLU A 185 9.03 -13.14 -0.90
N GLU A 186 7.80 -12.80 -0.54
CA GLU A 186 7.45 -12.07 0.66
C GLU A 186 6.46 -12.86 1.50
N THR A 187 6.71 -12.90 2.79
CA THR A 187 5.79 -13.49 3.76
C THR A 187 5.42 -12.44 4.80
N VAL A 188 4.37 -12.70 5.53
CA VAL A 188 3.93 -11.82 6.60
C VAL A 188 5.07 -11.61 7.58
N ALA A 189 5.52 -10.37 7.74
CA ALA A 189 6.73 -9.94 8.46
C ALA A 189 6.88 -10.48 9.90
N LEU A 190 5.82 -11.01 10.49
CA LEU A 190 5.84 -11.57 11.84
C LEU A 190 6.32 -13.00 11.92
N ARG A 191 6.37 -13.72 10.83
CA ARG A 191 6.68 -15.16 10.83
C ARG A 191 8.09 -15.48 10.35
N GLU A 192 8.78 -14.52 9.74
CA GLU A 192 10.15 -14.74 9.27
C GLU A 192 11.16 -13.81 9.93
N PRO A 193 12.24 -14.34 10.51
CA PRO A 193 13.38 -13.56 10.97
C PRO A 193 14.24 -13.15 9.74
N ARG A 194 13.80 -12.16 8.98
CA ARG A 194 14.66 -11.56 7.95
C ARG A 194 15.66 -10.60 8.58
N SER A 195 16.90 -10.61 8.07
CA SER A 195 17.88 -9.59 8.44
C SER A 195 17.46 -8.23 7.89
N ASP A 196 17.92 -7.15 8.50
CA ASP A 196 17.70 -5.78 8.02
C ASP A 196 18.19 -5.61 6.56
N THR A 197 19.25 -6.31 6.18
CA THR A 197 19.80 -6.31 4.80
C THR A 197 18.80 -6.89 3.80
N GLN A 198 18.19 -8.04 4.11
CA GLN A 198 17.18 -8.65 3.23
C GLN A 198 15.93 -7.79 3.09
N TRP A 199 15.54 -7.10 4.17
CA TRP A 199 14.46 -6.14 4.11
C TRP A 199 14.79 -4.95 3.20
N MET A 200 16.00 -4.39 3.30
CA MET A 200 16.43 -3.29 2.43
C MET A 200 16.50 -3.70 0.96
N GLU A 201 16.86 -4.94 0.65
CA GLU A 201 16.85 -5.46 -0.72
C GLU A 201 15.45 -5.52 -1.30
N VAL A 202 14.48 -6.02 -0.54
CA VAL A 202 13.06 -6.06 -0.96
C VAL A 202 12.49 -4.66 -1.13
N GLU A 203 12.80 -3.73 -0.20
CA GLU A 203 12.36 -2.34 -0.30
C GLU A 203 12.91 -1.68 -1.56
N ARG A 204 14.22 -1.76 -1.78
CA ARG A 204 14.85 -1.19 -2.97
C ARG A 204 14.25 -1.77 -4.26
N PHE A 205 14.02 -3.08 -4.29
CA PHE A 205 13.37 -3.73 -5.41
C PHE A 205 11.96 -3.16 -5.66
N ALA A 206 11.17 -2.99 -4.59
CA ALA A 206 9.82 -2.45 -4.70
C ALA A 206 9.83 -0.98 -5.15
N GLU A 207 10.79 -0.18 -4.68
CA GLU A 207 10.98 1.21 -5.11
C GLU A 207 11.32 1.30 -6.60
N GLU A 208 12.26 0.50 -7.08
CA GLU A 208 12.67 0.46 -8.47
C GLU A 208 11.54 -0.04 -9.39
N ALA A 209 10.83 -1.10 -8.99
CA ALA A 209 9.71 -1.64 -9.76
C ALA A 209 8.51 -0.66 -9.82
N ALA A 210 8.19 0.01 -8.72
CA ALA A 210 7.15 1.03 -8.70
C ALA A 210 7.53 2.24 -9.59
N SER A 211 8.78 2.67 -9.55
CA SER A 211 9.29 3.75 -10.41
C SER A 211 9.16 3.40 -11.89
N GLU A 212 9.57 2.18 -12.28
CA GLU A 212 9.43 1.69 -13.66
C GLU A 212 7.97 1.56 -14.08
N ALA A 213 7.08 1.13 -13.18
CA ALA A 213 5.65 1.08 -13.49
C ALA A 213 5.05 2.46 -13.76
N ILE A 214 5.51 3.51 -13.07
CA ILE A 214 5.03 4.89 -13.27
C ILE A 214 5.66 5.52 -14.50
N ILE A 215 6.97 5.42 -14.63
CA ILE A 215 7.77 6.05 -15.69
C ILE A 215 8.72 4.99 -16.24
N PRO A 216 8.29 4.18 -17.23
CA PRO A 216 9.17 3.22 -17.87
C PRO A 216 10.40 3.92 -18.47
N GLN A 217 11.57 3.37 -18.21
CA GLN A 217 12.83 3.94 -18.69
C GLN A 217 12.81 4.14 -20.22
N SER A 218 12.24 3.19 -20.95
CA SER A 218 12.11 3.28 -22.41
C SER A 218 11.26 4.46 -22.86
N ALA A 219 10.19 4.77 -22.15
CA ALA A 219 9.33 5.92 -22.45
C ALA A 219 10.03 7.24 -22.13
N LEU A 220 10.77 7.29 -21.00
CA LEU A 220 11.56 8.46 -20.64
C LEU A 220 12.65 8.72 -21.70
N GLU A 221 13.39 7.70 -22.11
CA GLU A 221 14.40 7.81 -23.17
C GLU A 221 13.81 8.29 -24.49
N GLN A 222 12.62 7.82 -24.85
CA GLN A 222 11.92 8.27 -26.04
C GLN A 222 11.54 9.75 -25.96
N GLN A 223 11.05 10.22 -24.85
CA GLN A 223 10.70 11.64 -24.65
C GLN A 223 11.95 12.54 -24.63
N LEU A 224 13.06 12.04 -24.14
CA LEU A 224 14.32 12.80 -24.11
C LEU A 224 15.05 12.84 -25.47
N ARG A 225 14.67 12.00 -26.43
CA ARG A 225 15.25 11.97 -27.79
C ARG A 225 14.88 13.22 -28.60
N GLY A 226 14.85 14.28 -28.32
CA GLY A 226 14.55 15.54 -29.03
C GLY A 226 14.96 16.72 -28.19
N ILE A 227 15.41 16.44 -26.98
CA ILE A 227 15.83 17.51 -26.07
C ILE A 227 17.35 17.66 -26.23
N THR A 228 17.76 18.81 -26.73
CA THR A 228 19.18 19.19 -26.82
C THR A 228 19.55 19.89 -25.51
N VAL A 229 20.52 19.34 -24.80
CA VAL A 229 21.10 20.01 -23.62
C VAL A 229 22.05 21.07 -24.12
N ALA A 230 21.66 22.34 -24.07
CA ALA A 230 22.57 23.46 -24.29
C ALA A 230 23.50 23.63 -23.08
N ARG A 231 24.66 24.23 -23.29
CA ARG A 231 25.66 24.44 -22.21
C ARG A 231 25.10 25.21 -21.00
N ASP A 232 23.99 25.91 -21.16
CA ASP A 232 23.37 26.79 -20.14
C ASP A 232 21.98 26.33 -19.69
N GLY A 233 21.54 25.13 -20.04
CA GLY A 233 20.23 24.59 -19.64
C GLY A 233 19.57 23.69 -20.66
N TRP A 234 18.34 23.24 -20.37
CA TRP A 234 17.52 22.42 -21.22
C TRP A 234 16.72 23.31 -22.18
N ASP A 235 16.87 23.10 -23.49
CA ASP A 235 16.02 23.72 -24.50
C ASP A 235 15.00 22.69 -25.01
N VAL A 236 13.70 23.04 -24.97
CA VAL A 236 12.61 22.20 -25.43
C VAL A 236 12.19 22.79 -26.78
N GLY A 237 12.66 22.18 -27.86
CA GLY A 237 12.29 22.51 -29.22
C GLY A 237 10.83 22.12 -29.57
#